data_3b22c0d9830908dfeb4714916348222d
#
_entry.id   3b22c0d9830908dfeb4714916348222d
#
_cell.length_a   1.000
_cell.length_b   1.000
_cell.length_c   1.000
_cell.angle_alpha   90.00
_cell.angle_beta   90.00
_cell.angle_gamma   90.00
#
_symmetry.space_group_name_H-M   'P 1'
#
loop_
_entity.id
_entity.type
_entity.pdbx_description
1 polymer ?
#
loop_
_entity_poly.entity_id
_entity_poly.type
_entity_poly.pdbx_seq_one_letter_code
_entity_poly.pdbx_strand_id
1 'polypeptide(L)'
;MSPGEWPRPRVVVSACLGFAAVRYSGELIPDKVVAALKEHVDFVPVCPEVEIGLGVPRPVVRLVRGEEGPRMVQPKTGEDLTERMRAFSQRFLQGLGEVEGFLLKNRSPSCALKDAKRYAHAEGGGVVGKGPGLFAQAVEEAFPLLPKEDEGRLTN
;
A
#
# COMPACT_ATOMS: atom_id res chain seq x y z
N MET A 1 14.30 -1.42 30.37
CA MET A 1 12.88 -1.02 30.20
C MET A 1 12.30 -0.74 31.59
N SER A 2 11.68 0.45 31.76
CA SER A 2 11.11 0.84 33.05
C SER A 2 9.82 0.05 33.34
N PRO A 3 9.47 -0.16 34.61
CA PRO A 3 8.17 -0.76 34.95
C PRO A 3 7.02 0.03 34.35
N GLY A 4 6.13 -0.65 33.64
CA GLY A 4 5.00 -0.03 32.96
C GLY A 4 5.25 0.37 31.52
N GLU A 5 6.48 0.29 31.05
CA GLU A 5 6.80 0.51 29.63
C GLU A 5 6.70 -0.80 28.86
N TRP A 6 6.02 -0.75 27.73
CA TRP A 6 5.87 -1.90 26.84
C TRP A 6 6.68 -1.67 25.58
N PRO A 7 7.29 -2.71 24.99
CA PRO A 7 7.92 -2.58 23.69
C PRO A 7 6.90 -2.08 22.66
N ARG A 8 7.31 -1.12 21.87
CA ARG A 8 6.45 -0.59 20.80
C ARG A 8 6.70 -1.42 19.54
N PRO A 9 5.69 -2.10 19.01
CA PRO A 9 5.87 -2.82 17.76
C PRO A 9 6.13 -1.86 16.61
N ARG A 10 6.97 -2.28 15.69
CA ARG A 10 7.28 -1.51 14.50
C ARG A 10 6.40 -2.00 13.36
N VAL A 11 5.56 -1.11 12.82
CA VAL A 11 4.54 -1.46 11.83
C VAL A 11 4.67 -0.55 10.61
N VAL A 12 4.74 -1.15 9.43
CA VAL A 12 4.70 -0.41 8.17
C VAL A 12 3.26 0.04 7.91
N VAL A 13 3.09 1.30 7.56
CA VAL A 13 1.76 1.88 7.34
C VAL A 13 1.73 2.65 6.02
N SER A 14 0.61 2.57 5.30
CA SER A 14 0.38 3.42 4.14
C SER A 14 0.38 4.88 4.58
N ALA A 15 1.27 5.69 4.00
CA ALA A 15 1.48 7.07 4.45
C ALA A 15 0.23 7.94 4.33
N CYS A 16 -0.71 7.61 3.42
CA CYS A 16 -1.95 8.35 3.27
C CYS A 16 -2.92 8.19 4.45
N LEU A 17 -2.66 7.26 5.36
CA LEU A 17 -3.51 7.02 6.53
C LEU A 17 -3.16 7.98 7.69
N GLY A 18 -3.06 9.27 7.39
CA GLY A 18 -2.87 10.30 8.39
C GLY A 18 -1.42 10.75 8.60
N PHE A 19 -0.48 10.30 7.75
CA PHE A 19 0.94 10.68 7.87
C PHE A 19 1.36 11.72 6.85
N ALA A 20 0.82 11.66 5.63
CA ALA A 20 1.14 12.62 4.58
C ALA A 20 0.02 12.69 3.55
N ALA A 21 -0.12 13.84 2.89
CA ALA A 21 -1.11 14.04 1.84
C ALA A 21 -0.56 13.50 0.50
N VAL A 22 -0.42 12.18 0.42
CA VAL A 22 0.28 11.50 -0.70
C VAL A 22 -0.65 10.70 -1.62
N ARG A 23 -1.98 10.83 -1.43
CA ARG A 23 -2.93 10.21 -2.36
C ARG A 23 -2.81 10.86 -3.73
N TYR A 24 -3.29 10.14 -4.77
CA TYR A 24 -3.28 10.66 -6.15
C TYR A 24 -3.95 12.03 -6.27
N SER A 25 -4.94 12.32 -5.43
CA SER A 25 -5.67 13.58 -5.39
C SER A 25 -4.98 14.67 -4.56
N GLY A 26 -3.94 14.32 -3.81
CA GLY A 26 -3.29 15.21 -2.85
C GLY A 26 -4.03 15.34 -1.53
N GLU A 27 -5.07 14.53 -1.30
CA GLU A 27 -5.83 14.56 -0.07
C GLU A 27 -5.16 13.76 1.05
N LEU A 28 -5.30 14.26 2.29
CA LEU A 28 -4.96 13.53 3.50
C LEU A 28 -6.19 12.78 3.97
N ILE A 29 -6.04 11.48 4.29
CA ILE A 29 -7.13 10.70 4.88
C ILE A 29 -6.86 10.58 6.38
N PRO A 30 -7.59 11.32 7.23
CA PRO A 30 -7.47 11.08 8.66
C PRO A 30 -8.13 9.76 9.01
N ASP A 31 -7.49 9.01 9.91
CA ASP A 31 -8.01 7.76 10.42
C ASP A 31 -7.88 7.76 11.94
N LYS A 32 -9.00 7.65 12.62
CA LYS A 32 -9.05 7.74 14.09
C LYS A 32 -8.35 6.56 14.75
N VAL A 33 -8.45 5.37 14.17
CA VAL A 33 -7.81 4.18 14.73
C VAL A 33 -6.31 4.28 14.58
N VAL A 34 -5.81 4.67 13.41
CA VAL A 34 -4.38 4.87 13.17
C VAL A 34 -3.84 5.96 14.10
N ALA A 35 -4.56 7.08 14.23
CA ALA A 35 -4.16 8.16 15.13
C ALA A 35 -4.03 7.70 16.58
N ALA A 36 -4.98 6.89 17.05
CA ALA A 36 -4.93 6.33 18.40
C ALA A 36 -3.74 5.38 18.59
N LEU A 37 -3.41 4.61 17.55
CA LEU A 37 -2.31 3.66 17.61
C LEU A 37 -0.93 4.31 17.61
N LYS A 38 -0.81 5.57 17.17
CA LYS A 38 0.48 6.28 17.13
C LYS A 38 1.16 6.37 18.51
N GLU A 39 0.38 6.36 19.58
CA GLU A 39 0.93 6.39 20.94
C GLU A 39 1.53 5.05 21.36
N HIS A 40 1.19 3.97 20.69
CA HIS A 40 1.56 2.61 21.09
C HIS A 40 2.42 1.85 20.06
N VAL A 41 2.57 2.40 18.87
CA VAL A 41 3.21 1.72 17.75
C VAL A 41 4.20 2.65 17.08
N ASP A 42 5.37 2.13 16.74
CA ASP A 42 6.34 2.84 15.91
C ASP A 42 6.01 2.58 14.44
N PHE A 43 5.38 3.55 13.82
CA PHE A 43 4.99 3.42 12.42
C PHE A 43 6.12 3.79 11.46
N VAL A 44 6.22 3.03 10.37
CA VAL A 44 7.10 3.31 9.23
C VAL A 44 6.18 3.67 8.05
N PRO A 45 5.95 4.95 7.78
CA PRO A 45 5.06 5.34 6.69
C PRO A 45 5.71 5.13 5.32
N VAL A 46 4.92 4.68 4.36
CA VAL A 46 5.36 4.51 2.98
C VAL A 46 4.22 4.78 2.02
N CYS A 47 4.51 5.47 0.92
CA CYS A 47 3.60 5.56 -0.23
C CYS A 47 4.34 5.01 -1.45
N PRO A 48 4.05 3.76 -1.84
CA PRO A 48 4.78 3.15 -2.96
C PRO A 48 4.68 3.93 -4.26
N GLU A 49 3.54 4.56 -4.54
CA GLU A 49 3.38 5.35 -5.77
C GLU A 49 4.26 6.59 -5.78
N VAL A 50 4.38 7.29 -4.66
CA VAL A 50 5.31 8.43 -4.55
C VAL A 50 6.75 7.96 -4.66
N GLU A 51 7.07 6.83 -4.03
CA GLU A 51 8.44 6.29 -4.03
C GLU A 51 8.92 5.88 -5.42
N ILE A 52 8.03 5.46 -6.31
CA ILE A 52 8.42 5.15 -7.69
C ILE A 52 8.46 6.40 -8.59
N GLY A 53 8.28 7.58 -8.03
CA GLY A 53 8.45 8.84 -8.74
C GLY A 53 7.18 9.46 -9.30
N LEU A 54 6.01 8.95 -8.91
CA LEU A 54 4.74 9.57 -9.30
C LEU A 54 4.45 10.74 -8.36
N GLY A 55 4.29 11.92 -8.83
CA GLY A 55 4.08 13.11 -8.01
C GLY A 55 2.74 13.12 -7.25
N VAL A 56 2.46 14.22 -6.58
CA VAL A 56 1.20 14.49 -5.90
C VAL A 56 0.75 15.91 -6.28
N PRO A 57 -0.45 16.12 -6.82
CA PRO A 57 -1.38 15.10 -7.33
C PRO A 57 -0.84 14.37 -8.56
N ARG A 58 -1.50 13.29 -8.91
CA ARG A 58 -1.10 12.49 -10.07
C ARG A 58 -2.29 11.81 -10.73
N PRO A 59 -2.20 11.48 -12.02
CA PRO A 59 -3.22 10.64 -12.65
C PRO A 59 -3.31 9.29 -11.95
N VAL A 60 -4.52 8.74 -11.87
CA VAL A 60 -4.74 7.44 -11.21
C VAL A 60 -3.96 6.35 -11.93
N VAL A 61 -3.57 5.32 -11.17
CA VAL A 61 -3.03 4.08 -11.71
C VAL A 61 -4.08 2.98 -11.56
N ARG A 62 -4.03 1.99 -12.43
CA ARG A 62 -4.96 0.85 -12.42
C ARG A 62 -4.20 -0.46 -12.55
N LEU A 63 -4.74 -1.49 -11.94
CA LEU A 63 -4.30 -2.85 -12.20
C LEU A 63 -5.13 -3.39 -13.36
N VAL A 64 -4.44 -3.85 -14.40
CA VAL A 64 -5.05 -4.38 -15.61
C VAL A 64 -4.68 -5.85 -15.71
N ARG A 65 -5.64 -6.67 -16.14
CA ARG A 65 -5.41 -8.09 -16.35
C ARG A 65 -4.28 -8.33 -17.35
N GLY A 66 -3.33 -9.20 -16.99
CA GLY A 66 -2.23 -9.59 -17.86
C GLY A 66 -2.07 -11.10 -17.87
N GLU A 67 -1.30 -11.63 -18.82
CA GLU A 67 -1.08 -13.07 -18.96
C GLU A 67 -0.32 -13.67 -17.78
N GLU A 68 0.62 -12.91 -17.22
CA GLU A 68 1.46 -13.37 -16.10
C GLU A 68 1.10 -12.69 -14.78
N GLY A 69 -0.13 -12.19 -14.68
CA GLY A 69 -0.60 -11.48 -13.51
C GLY A 69 -0.94 -10.03 -13.84
N PRO A 70 -1.39 -9.26 -12.84
CA PRO A 70 -1.83 -7.90 -13.09
C PRO A 70 -0.67 -6.98 -13.49
N ARG A 71 -0.95 -6.06 -14.40
CA ARG A 71 -0.04 -4.99 -14.80
C ARG A 71 -0.53 -3.68 -14.20
N MET A 72 0.39 -2.90 -13.64
CA MET A 72 0.07 -1.58 -13.11
C MET A 72 0.30 -0.55 -14.21
N VAL A 73 -0.77 0.11 -14.65
CA VAL A 73 -0.69 1.09 -15.73
C VAL A 73 -1.29 2.42 -15.29
N GLN A 74 -0.77 3.50 -15.87
CA GLN A 74 -1.35 4.82 -15.71
C GLN A 74 -2.03 5.18 -17.02
N PRO A 75 -3.37 5.08 -17.09
CA PRO A 75 -4.06 5.24 -18.39
C PRO A 75 -3.79 6.56 -19.08
N LYS A 76 -3.69 7.64 -18.32
CA LYS A 76 -3.50 8.97 -18.89
C LYS A 76 -2.15 9.12 -19.62
N THR A 77 -1.10 8.50 -19.11
CA THR A 77 0.25 8.60 -19.69
C THR A 77 0.59 7.41 -20.56
N GLY A 78 -0.14 6.30 -20.43
CA GLY A 78 0.16 5.04 -21.09
C GLY A 78 1.31 4.27 -20.48
N GLU A 79 1.89 4.73 -19.39
CA GLU A 79 3.02 4.05 -18.77
C GLU A 79 2.61 2.77 -18.05
N ASP A 80 3.39 1.71 -18.24
CA ASP A 80 3.34 0.49 -17.45
C ASP A 80 4.36 0.61 -16.32
N LEU A 81 3.88 0.64 -15.10
CA LEU A 81 4.68 0.88 -13.91
C LEU A 81 5.01 -0.39 -13.14
N THR A 82 4.65 -1.55 -13.68
CA THR A 82 4.73 -2.84 -12.96
C THR A 82 6.14 -3.14 -12.48
N GLU A 83 7.13 -3.04 -13.36
CA GLU A 83 8.51 -3.37 -12.99
C GLU A 83 9.11 -2.38 -12.00
N ARG A 84 8.78 -1.09 -12.15
CA ARG A 84 9.22 -0.06 -11.19
C ARG A 84 8.65 -0.33 -9.80
N MET A 85 7.37 -0.68 -9.72
CA MET A 85 6.73 -0.98 -8.45
C MET A 85 7.30 -2.25 -7.83
N ARG A 86 7.52 -3.29 -8.61
CA ARG A 86 8.12 -4.53 -8.12
C ARG A 86 9.54 -4.30 -7.60
N ALA A 87 10.36 -3.55 -8.34
CA ALA A 87 11.73 -3.25 -7.93
C ALA A 87 11.77 -2.42 -6.65
N PHE A 88 10.93 -1.40 -6.54
CA PHE A 88 10.81 -0.62 -5.32
C PHE A 88 10.41 -1.49 -4.13
N SER A 89 9.37 -2.32 -4.32
CA SER A 89 8.85 -3.17 -3.24
C SER A 89 9.93 -4.10 -2.70
N GLN A 90 10.69 -4.75 -3.58
CA GLN A 90 11.79 -5.61 -3.17
C GLN A 90 12.86 -4.84 -2.38
N ARG A 91 13.30 -3.69 -2.88
CA ARG A 91 14.33 -2.90 -2.19
C ARG A 91 13.84 -2.43 -0.83
N PHE A 92 12.61 -1.92 -0.76
CA PHE A 92 12.04 -1.44 0.48
C PHE A 92 11.97 -2.55 1.52
N LEU A 93 11.42 -3.71 1.15
CA LEU A 93 11.23 -4.82 2.08
C LEU A 93 12.55 -5.45 2.51
N GLN A 94 13.53 -5.53 1.62
CA GLN A 94 14.87 -6.04 1.96
C GLN A 94 15.61 -5.13 2.93
N GLY A 95 15.43 -3.81 2.80
CA GLY A 95 16.09 -2.83 3.66
C GLY A 95 15.34 -2.49 4.93
N LEU A 96 14.16 -3.08 5.13
CA LEU A 96 13.25 -2.67 6.20
C LEU A 96 13.70 -3.06 7.61
N GLY A 97 14.44 -4.18 7.75
CA GLY A 97 14.79 -4.74 9.04
C GLY A 97 13.60 -5.41 9.69
N GLU A 98 13.64 -5.51 11.03
CA GLU A 98 12.57 -6.17 11.77
C GLU A 98 11.33 -5.31 11.87
N VAL A 99 10.19 -5.89 11.50
CA VAL A 99 8.88 -5.29 11.70
C VAL A 99 7.92 -6.36 12.21
N GLU A 100 6.87 -5.93 12.90
CA GLU A 100 5.90 -6.84 13.48
C GLU A 100 4.60 -6.92 12.70
N GLY A 101 4.38 -6.02 11.74
CA GLY A 101 3.17 -6.06 10.95
C GLY A 101 3.06 -4.95 9.93
N PHE A 102 1.96 -4.96 9.21
CA PHE A 102 1.66 -4.02 8.14
C PHE A 102 0.22 -3.54 8.25
N LEU A 103 0.02 -2.23 8.11
CA LEU A 103 -1.29 -1.60 8.08
C LEU A 103 -1.40 -0.81 6.77
N LEU A 104 -2.13 -1.35 5.82
CA LEU A 104 -2.11 -0.89 4.44
C LEU A 104 -3.48 -0.36 3.99
N LYS A 105 -3.46 0.62 3.11
CA LYS A 105 -4.67 1.27 2.60
C LYS A 105 -5.49 0.30 1.74
N ASN A 106 -6.76 0.11 2.07
CA ASN A 106 -7.66 -0.72 1.27
C ASN A 106 -7.89 -0.11 -0.13
N ARG A 107 -8.29 -0.92 -1.07
CA ARG A 107 -8.64 -0.55 -2.46
C ARG A 107 -7.51 0.06 -3.29
N SER A 108 -6.36 0.30 -2.69
CA SER A 108 -5.21 0.86 -3.40
C SER A 108 -4.63 -0.15 -4.40
N PRO A 109 -4.32 0.24 -5.65
CA PRO A 109 -3.65 -0.65 -6.59
C PRO A 109 -2.25 -1.05 -6.13
N SER A 110 -1.67 -0.33 -5.18
CA SER A 110 -0.37 -0.65 -4.58
C SER A 110 -0.51 -1.40 -3.26
N CYS A 111 -1.34 -0.90 -2.35
CA CYS A 111 -1.35 -1.30 -0.95
C CYS A 111 -2.48 -2.24 -0.53
N ALA A 112 -3.53 -2.39 -1.30
CA ALA A 112 -4.68 -3.21 -0.90
C ALA A 112 -4.28 -4.65 -0.67
N LEU A 113 -4.75 -5.24 0.43
CA LEU A 113 -4.45 -6.63 0.74
C LEU A 113 -5.22 -7.60 -0.16
N LYS A 114 -6.43 -7.24 -0.58
CA LYS A 114 -7.29 -8.15 -1.34
C LYS A 114 -8.31 -7.48 -2.24
N ASP A 115 -8.52 -6.17 -2.13
CA ASP A 115 -9.66 -5.50 -2.75
C ASP A 115 -9.29 -4.44 -3.78
N ALA A 116 -8.08 -4.49 -4.32
CA ALA A 116 -7.73 -3.65 -5.46
C ALA A 116 -8.47 -4.15 -6.70
N LYS A 117 -9.19 -3.24 -7.36
CA LYS A 117 -9.93 -3.59 -8.57
C LYS A 117 -8.98 -3.93 -9.71
N ARG A 118 -9.35 -4.94 -10.51
CA ARG A 118 -8.63 -5.32 -11.72
C ARG A 118 -9.53 -5.10 -12.90
N TYR A 119 -9.00 -4.39 -13.89
CA TYR A 119 -9.74 -3.99 -15.08
C TYR A 119 -9.36 -4.86 -16.28
N ALA A 120 -10.29 -5.01 -17.22
CA ALA A 120 -10.01 -5.74 -18.45
C ALA A 120 -8.95 -5.01 -19.29
N HIS A 121 -9.06 -3.69 -19.37
CA HIS A 121 -8.18 -2.82 -20.18
C HIS A 121 -7.87 -1.53 -19.44
N ALA A 122 -6.75 -0.89 -19.80
CA ALA A 122 -6.32 0.37 -19.20
C ALA A 122 -7.36 1.47 -19.36
N GLU A 123 -8.00 1.53 -20.54
CA GLU A 123 -8.96 2.58 -20.89
C GLU A 123 -10.40 2.23 -20.54
N GLY A 124 -10.65 1.14 -19.83
CA GLY A 124 -12.03 0.76 -19.47
C GLY A 124 -12.24 -0.73 -19.50
N GLY A 125 -13.42 -1.17 -19.99
CA GLY A 125 -13.76 -2.58 -20.06
C GLY A 125 -14.30 -3.17 -18.77
N GLY A 126 -14.50 -2.35 -17.76
CA GLY A 126 -15.08 -2.76 -16.49
C GLY A 126 -14.14 -3.56 -15.60
N VAL A 127 -14.59 -3.79 -14.39
CA VAL A 127 -13.86 -4.54 -13.36
C VAL A 127 -14.08 -6.04 -13.62
N VAL A 128 -12.98 -6.77 -13.77
CA VAL A 128 -13.02 -8.22 -14.01
C VAL A 128 -12.62 -9.03 -12.78
N GLY A 129 -12.27 -8.36 -11.69
CA GLY A 129 -11.91 -9.04 -10.45
C GLY A 129 -11.34 -8.08 -9.44
N LYS A 130 -10.94 -8.63 -8.30
CA LYS A 130 -10.27 -7.92 -7.22
C LYS A 130 -9.12 -8.78 -6.70
N GLY A 131 -8.11 -8.14 -6.18
CA GLY A 131 -6.99 -8.85 -5.60
C GLY A 131 -6.01 -7.91 -4.91
N PRO A 132 -4.85 -8.40 -4.47
CA PRO A 132 -3.87 -7.56 -3.83
C PRO A 132 -3.28 -6.53 -4.78
N GLY A 133 -2.91 -5.37 -4.23
CA GLY A 133 -2.07 -4.40 -4.91
C GLY A 133 -0.65 -4.95 -5.06
N LEU A 134 0.16 -4.36 -5.92
CA LEU A 134 1.48 -4.91 -6.22
C LEU A 134 2.45 -4.85 -5.03
N PHE A 135 2.43 -3.77 -4.26
CA PHE A 135 3.25 -3.68 -3.05
C PHE A 135 2.77 -4.69 -2.00
N ALA A 136 1.46 -4.79 -1.79
CA ALA A 136 0.89 -5.73 -0.84
C ALA A 136 1.21 -7.18 -1.21
N GLN A 137 1.23 -7.51 -2.50
CA GLN A 137 1.63 -8.84 -2.94
C GLN A 137 3.08 -9.15 -2.57
N ALA A 138 3.98 -8.18 -2.75
CA ALA A 138 5.38 -8.32 -2.36
C ALA A 138 5.51 -8.49 -0.84
N VAL A 139 4.71 -7.77 -0.06
CA VAL A 139 4.67 -7.92 1.40
C VAL A 139 4.28 -9.34 1.79
N GLU A 140 3.23 -9.87 1.17
CA GLU A 140 2.77 -11.23 1.46
C GLU A 140 3.84 -12.28 1.14
N GLU A 141 4.54 -12.10 0.04
CA GLU A 141 5.62 -13.02 -0.36
C GLU A 141 6.83 -12.93 0.57
N ALA A 142 7.19 -11.72 1.01
CA ALA A 142 8.36 -11.51 1.86
C ALA A 142 8.09 -11.84 3.33
N PHE A 143 6.88 -11.60 3.81
CA PHE A 143 6.51 -11.74 5.22
C PHE A 143 5.18 -12.49 5.36
N PRO A 144 5.12 -13.76 4.93
CA PRO A 144 3.84 -14.48 4.91
C PRO A 144 3.24 -14.73 6.29
N LEU A 145 4.03 -14.69 7.35
CA LEU A 145 3.58 -15.00 8.71
C LEU A 145 3.27 -13.77 9.56
N LEU A 146 3.58 -12.55 9.07
CA LEU A 146 3.32 -11.35 9.86
C LEU A 146 1.87 -10.89 9.70
N PRO A 147 1.29 -10.27 10.75
CA PRO A 147 -0.05 -9.69 10.66
C PRO A 147 -0.10 -8.57 9.62
N LYS A 148 -1.21 -8.56 8.88
CA LYS A 148 -1.49 -7.53 7.87
C LYS A 148 -2.95 -7.15 7.99
N GLU A 149 -3.20 -5.85 8.13
CA GLU A 149 -4.55 -5.31 8.24
C GLU A 149 -4.71 -4.09 7.35
N ASP A 150 -5.94 -3.74 7.06
CA ASP A 150 -6.27 -2.48 6.44
C ASP A 150 -7.18 -1.65 7.36
N GLU A 151 -7.30 -0.36 7.06
CA GLU A 151 -8.07 0.55 7.91
C GLU A 151 -9.55 0.19 7.98
N GLY A 152 -10.08 -0.40 6.93
CA GLY A 152 -11.50 -0.83 6.91
C GLY A 152 -11.76 -1.97 7.88
N ARG A 153 -10.84 -2.91 7.97
CA ARG A 153 -10.96 -4.05 8.89
C ARG A 153 -10.79 -3.65 10.34
N LEU A 154 -9.93 -2.67 10.61
CA LEU A 154 -9.70 -2.21 11.99
C LEU A 154 -10.92 -1.53 12.61
N THR A 155 -11.83 -1.00 11.79
CA THR A 155 -13.03 -0.30 12.28
C THR A 155 -14.29 -1.18 12.30
N ASN A 156 -14.17 -2.42 11.89
CA ASN A 156 -15.29 -3.38 11.87
C ASN A 156 -15.18 -4.42 12.99
#